data_3fe6b2057cc2b39e4326ca15bbd5b271
#
_entry.id   3fe6b2057cc2b39e4326ca15bbd5b271
#
_cell.length_a   1.000
_cell.length_b   1.000
_cell.length_c   1.000
_cell.angle_alpha   90.00
_cell.angle_beta   90.00
_cell.angle_gamma   90.00
#
_symmetry.space_group_name_H-M   'P 1'
#
loop_
_entity.id
_entity.type
_entity.pdbx_description
1 polymer ?
#
loop_
_entity_poly.entity_id
_entity_poly.type
_entity_poly.pdbx_seq_one_letter_code
_entity_poly.pdbx_strand_id
1 'polypeptide(L)'
;GTAQYDFSLRETQTYEIIEDVAAMKSEIGILYLNDFNEKVLRKIMKVKELVFTELFVAKPHIFISNRHPLASRKSVTMEELHEYPYLSFEQGEHNSFYYSEEIFSTVQRIKNIRVRDRATLFNLLIGLDGYTVCSGVIDSELNGGNIVAVPLEKEGDMHIGYVSHQKSHFSRL
;
A
#
# COMPACT_ATOMS: atom_id res chain seq x y z
N GLY A 1 19.82 31.20 6.54
CA GLY A 1 20.49 29.92 6.81
C GLY A 1 19.85 28.86 5.93
N THR A 2 20.62 28.06 5.24
CA THR A 2 20.15 26.88 4.52
C THR A 2 19.66 25.87 5.58
N ALA A 3 18.38 25.51 5.53
CA ALA A 3 17.86 24.45 6.37
C ALA A 3 18.59 23.14 6.02
N GLN A 4 19.14 22.48 7.02
CA GLN A 4 19.77 21.19 6.88
C GLN A 4 18.76 20.12 7.27
N TYR A 5 18.54 19.13 6.40
CA TYR A 5 17.62 18.03 6.64
C TYR A 5 18.40 16.71 6.69
N ASP A 6 17.98 15.84 7.56
CA ASP A 6 18.44 14.45 7.65
C ASP A 6 17.18 13.56 7.76
N PHE A 7 16.85 12.87 6.68
CA PHE A 7 15.69 12.00 6.61
C PHE A 7 16.11 10.55 6.42
N SER A 8 15.50 9.67 7.18
CA SER A 8 15.57 8.23 6.98
C SER A 8 14.21 7.70 6.55
N LEU A 9 14.13 7.09 5.36
CA LEU A 9 12.94 6.42 4.85
C LEU A 9 13.16 4.91 4.90
N ARG A 10 12.21 4.20 5.54
CA ARG A 10 12.21 2.73 5.59
C ARG A 10 10.94 2.21 4.95
N GLU A 11 11.09 1.33 3.97
CA GLU A 11 10.00 0.54 3.42
C GLU A 11 9.96 -0.79 4.18
N THR A 12 8.87 -1.05 4.89
CA THR A 12 8.75 -2.23 5.75
C THR A 12 7.29 -2.67 5.89
N GLN A 13 7.04 -3.77 6.57
CA GLN A 13 5.72 -4.37 6.72
C GLN A 13 4.83 -3.51 7.64
N THR A 14 3.52 -3.54 7.40
CA THR A 14 2.54 -2.72 8.15
C THR A 14 2.63 -2.93 9.66
N TYR A 15 2.84 -4.16 10.13
CA TYR A 15 3.02 -4.42 11.55
C TYR A 15 4.27 -3.73 12.11
N GLU A 16 5.40 -3.79 11.39
CA GLU A 16 6.66 -3.14 11.80
C GLU A 16 6.53 -1.63 11.80
N ILE A 17 5.78 -1.04 10.85
CA ILE A 17 5.49 0.40 10.84
C ILE A 17 4.83 0.80 12.16
N ILE A 18 3.80 0.08 12.59
CA ILE A 18 3.08 0.36 13.83
C ILE A 18 3.99 0.20 15.05
N GLU A 19 4.81 -0.85 15.08
CA GLU A 19 5.76 -1.10 16.18
C GLU A 19 6.86 -0.02 16.25
N ASP A 20 7.42 0.37 15.11
CA ASP A 20 8.48 1.40 15.06
C ASP A 20 7.98 2.77 15.51
N VAL A 21 6.77 3.15 15.13
CA VAL A 21 6.15 4.40 15.60
C VAL A 21 5.79 4.31 17.09
N ALA A 22 5.26 3.17 17.55
CA ALA A 22 4.96 2.96 18.97
C ALA A 22 6.20 3.02 19.86
N ALA A 23 7.33 2.48 19.37
CA ALA A 23 8.61 2.53 20.06
C ALA A 23 9.39 3.84 19.83
N MET A 24 8.80 4.81 19.13
CA MET A 24 9.43 6.10 18.76
C MET A 24 10.74 5.97 17.98
N LYS A 25 10.91 4.87 17.25
CA LYS A 25 12.02 4.65 16.30
C LYS A 25 11.77 5.36 14.98
N SER A 26 10.50 5.58 14.64
CA SER A 26 10.05 6.40 13.52
C SER A 26 9.11 7.47 14.04
N GLU A 27 9.19 8.69 13.53
CA GLU A 27 8.29 9.79 13.91
C GLU A 27 6.89 9.56 13.36
N ILE A 28 6.81 9.09 12.12
CA ILE A 28 5.55 8.78 11.43
C ILE A 28 5.66 7.46 10.69
N GLY A 29 4.53 6.83 10.46
CA GLY A 29 4.38 5.67 9.58
C GLY A 29 3.21 5.87 8.63
N ILE A 30 3.39 5.61 7.35
CA ILE A 30 2.33 5.75 6.35
C ILE A 30 1.64 4.41 6.17
N LEU A 31 0.32 4.40 6.27
CA LEU A 31 -0.52 3.23 6.02
C LEU A 31 -1.92 3.66 5.57
N TYR A 32 -2.78 2.71 5.27
CA TYR A 32 -4.17 3.00 4.93
C TYR A 32 -5.15 2.27 5.84
N LEU A 33 -6.34 2.85 5.98
CA LEU A 33 -7.51 2.23 6.59
C LEU A 33 -8.61 2.05 5.55
N ASN A 34 -9.38 0.97 5.69
CA ASN A 34 -10.61 0.72 4.95
C ASN A 34 -11.63 0.03 5.85
N ASP A 35 -12.83 -0.21 5.37
CA ASP A 35 -13.90 -0.85 6.15
C ASP A 35 -13.52 -2.23 6.72
N PHE A 36 -12.61 -2.93 6.05
CA PHE A 36 -12.17 -4.25 6.48
C PHE A 36 -11.16 -4.20 7.64
N ASN A 37 -10.14 -3.33 7.57
CA ASN A 37 -9.04 -3.31 8.54
C ASN A 37 -9.19 -2.25 9.64
N GLU A 38 -9.99 -1.22 9.42
CA GLU A 38 -10.06 -0.03 10.28
C GLU A 38 -10.33 -0.36 11.75
N LYS A 39 -11.33 -1.19 12.01
CA LYS A 39 -11.71 -1.55 13.38
C LYS A 39 -10.57 -2.20 14.16
N VAL A 40 -9.84 -3.09 13.50
CA VAL A 40 -8.72 -3.84 14.11
C VAL A 40 -7.52 -2.93 14.30
N LEU A 41 -7.13 -2.20 13.24
CA LEU A 41 -5.95 -1.34 13.30
C LEU A 41 -6.13 -0.18 14.28
N ARG A 42 -7.32 0.46 14.33
CA ARG A 42 -7.61 1.51 15.31
C ARG A 42 -7.53 0.99 16.76
N LYS A 43 -7.97 -0.24 17.02
CA LYS A 43 -7.84 -0.85 18.35
C LYS A 43 -6.36 -1.03 18.72
N ILE A 44 -5.54 -1.53 17.80
CA ILE A 44 -4.10 -1.71 18.01
C ILE A 44 -3.43 -0.35 18.25
N MET A 45 -3.72 0.64 17.41
CA MET A 45 -3.18 2.00 17.55
C MET A 45 -3.53 2.60 18.91
N LYS A 46 -4.79 2.46 19.34
CA LYS A 46 -5.24 2.98 20.66
C LYS A 46 -4.45 2.36 21.81
N VAL A 47 -4.24 1.04 21.80
CA VAL A 47 -3.44 0.34 22.84
C VAL A 47 -2.00 0.84 22.86
N LYS A 48 -1.45 1.20 21.70
CA LYS A 48 -0.07 1.67 21.53
C LYS A 48 0.07 3.21 21.61
N GLU A 49 -0.97 3.92 22.01
CA GLU A 49 -0.99 5.39 22.11
C GLU A 49 -0.66 6.09 20.76
N LEU A 50 -1.11 5.51 19.65
CA LEU A 50 -0.94 6.07 18.31
C LEU A 50 -2.19 6.80 17.83
N VAL A 51 -1.98 7.82 17.00
CA VAL A 51 -3.03 8.60 16.33
C VAL A 51 -2.86 8.44 14.82
N PHE A 52 -3.97 8.18 14.14
CA PHE A 52 -4.03 8.18 12.67
C PHE A 52 -4.56 9.53 12.18
N THR A 53 -3.83 10.14 11.27
CA THR A 53 -4.24 11.37 10.58
C THR A 53 -4.40 11.08 9.10
N GLU A 54 -5.62 11.25 8.59
CA GLU A 54 -5.92 11.05 7.16
C GLU A 54 -5.29 12.17 6.32
N LEU A 55 -4.68 11.79 5.20
CA LEU A 55 -4.13 12.69 4.20
C LEU A 55 -5.07 12.82 2.99
N PHE A 56 -5.55 11.69 2.47
CA PHE A 56 -6.48 11.65 1.35
C PHE A 56 -7.19 10.29 1.25
N VAL A 57 -8.26 10.27 0.47
CA VAL A 57 -8.99 9.05 0.14
C VAL A 57 -8.71 8.67 -1.31
N ALA A 58 -8.37 7.42 -1.56
CA ALA A 58 -8.14 6.87 -2.88
C ALA A 58 -9.17 5.79 -3.22
N LYS A 59 -9.53 5.73 -4.50
CA LYS A 59 -10.32 4.62 -5.05
C LYS A 59 -9.39 3.47 -5.45
N PRO A 60 -9.90 2.22 -5.48
CA PRO A 60 -9.10 1.08 -5.92
C PRO A 60 -8.65 1.22 -7.38
N HIS A 61 -7.39 0.91 -7.60
CA HIS A 61 -6.77 0.78 -8.90
C HIS A 61 -5.97 -0.51 -8.96
N ILE A 62 -5.51 -0.88 -10.13
CA ILE A 62 -4.48 -1.89 -10.31
C ILE A 62 -3.24 -1.25 -10.91
N PHE A 63 -2.06 -1.73 -10.50
CA PHE A 63 -0.83 -1.52 -11.25
C PHE A 63 -0.58 -2.70 -12.16
N ILE A 64 -0.29 -2.39 -13.41
CA ILE A 64 0.08 -3.34 -14.47
C ILE A 64 1.17 -2.74 -15.34
N SER A 65 1.85 -3.59 -16.11
CA SER A 65 2.75 -3.12 -17.15
C SER A 65 2.01 -2.28 -18.19
N ASN A 66 2.66 -1.26 -18.73
CA ASN A 66 2.11 -0.48 -19.85
C ASN A 66 1.91 -1.33 -21.14
N ARG A 67 2.48 -2.55 -21.18
CA ARG A 67 2.29 -3.52 -22.28
C ARG A 67 1.22 -4.56 -21.99
N HIS A 68 0.66 -4.55 -20.77
CA HIS A 68 -0.38 -5.48 -20.38
C HIS A 68 -1.61 -5.35 -21.30
N PRO A 69 -2.32 -6.45 -21.65
CA PRO A 69 -3.51 -6.40 -22.51
C PRO A 69 -4.60 -5.44 -22.01
N LEU A 70 -4.67 -5.20 -20.70
CA LEU A 70 -5.65 -4.30 -20.07
C LEU A 70 -5.12 -2.87 -19.88
N ALA A 71 -3.90 -2.53 -20.29
CA ALA A 71 -3.27 -1.25 -20.00
C ALA A 71 -4.00 -0.03 -20.62
N SER A 72 -4.69 -0.23 -21.73
CA SER A 72 -5.46 0.84 -22.42
C SER A 72 -6.93 0.94 -21.99
N ARG A 73 -7.35 0.10 -21.03
CA ARG A 73 -8.73 0.10 -20.52
C ARG A 73 -8.97 1.35 -19.66
N LYS A 74 -10.19 1.89 -19.72
CA LYS A 74 -10.62 2.98 -18.83
C LYS A 74 -10.84 2.51 -17.40
N SER A 75 -11.24 1.24 -17.25
CA SER A 75 -11.42 0.53 -16.00
C SER A 75 -11.38 -0.96 -16.24
N VAL A 76 -11.20 -1.75 -15.19
CA VAL A 76 -11.19 -3.21 -15.22
C VAL A 76 -12.01 -3.78 -14.07
N THR A 77 -12.56 -4.96 -14.26
CA THR A 77 -13.28 -5.72 -13.23
C THR A 77 -12.39 -6.77 -12.58
N MET A 78 -12.79 -7.28 -11.42
CA MET A 78 -12.10 -8.40 -10.77
C MET A 78 -12.17 -9.68 -11.61
N GLU A 79 -13.23 -9.85 -12.41
CA GLU A 79 -13.40 -11.00 -13.28
C GLU A 79 -12.40 -10.99 -14.45
N GLU A 80 -12.19 -9.84 -15.07
CA GLU A 80 -11.17 -9.68 -16.13
C GLU A 80 -9.75 -9.98 -15.63
N LEU A 81 -9.49 -9.82 -14.32
CA LEU A 81 -8.19 -10.07 -13.71
C LEU A 81 -7.95 -11.53 -13.31
N HIS A 82 -8.97 -12.39 -13.40
CA HIS A 82 -8.92 -13.77 -12.89
C HIS A 82 -7.79 -14.62 -13.52
N GLU A 83 -7.51 -14.42 -14.80
CA GLU A 83 -6.49 -15.18 -15.54
C GLU A 83 -5.06 -14.69 -15.30
N TYR A 84 -4.88 -13.50 -14.70
CA TYR A 84 -3.58 -12.88 -14.51
C TYR A 84 -3.02 -13.17 -13.12
N PRO A 85 -1.68 -13.28 -12.95
CA PRO A 85 -1.06 -13.44 -11.66
C PRO A 85 -1.28 -12.21 -10.78
N TYR A 86 -1.76 -12.45 -9.56
CA TYR A 86 -1.87 -11.44 -8.52
C TYR A 86 -0.59 -11.38 -7.70
N LEU A 87 -0.01 -10.21 -7.59
CA LEU A 87 1.17 -9.94 -6.79
C LEU A 87 0.83 -9.13 -5.55
N SER A 88 1.36 -9.55 -4.41
CA SER A 88 1.16 -8.90 -3.12
C SER A 88 2.43 -8.92 -2.29
N PHE A 89 2.50 -8.04 -1.29
CA PHE A 89 3.58 -8.05 -0.31
C PHE A 89 3.31 -9.07 0.79
N GLU A 90 4.35 -9.83 1.18
CA GLU A 90 4.24 -10.71 2.35
C GLU A 90 4.35 -9.90 3.64
N GLN A 91 3.63 -10.32 4.68
CA GLN A 91 3.62 -9.68 6.00
C GLN A 91 4.39 -10.49 7.06
N GLY A 92 5.30 -11.38 6.64
CA GLY A 92 6.13 -12.20 7.53
C GLY A 92 5.32 -13.05 8.51
N GLU A 93 5.72 -13.07 9.77
CA GLU A 93 5.04 -13.80 10.85
C GLU A 93 3.66 -13.22 11.21
N HIS A 94 3.43 -11.94 10.87
CA HIS A 94 2.16 -11.24 11.08
C HIS A 94 1.29 -11.26 9.82
N ASN A 95 1.23 -12.40 9.13
CA ASN A 95 0.52 -12.59 7.86
C ASN A 95 -1.01 -12.62 8.06
N SER A 96 -1.55 -11.62 8.73
CA SER A 96 -2.99 -11.37 8.85
C SER A 96 -3.43 -10.43 7.72
N PHE A 97 -4.59 -10.69 7.14
CA PHE A 97 -5.18 -9.81 6.12
C PHE A 97 -5.40 -8.36 6.59
N TYR A 98 -5.46 -8.12 7.90
CA TYR A 98 -5.57 -6.76 8.45
C TYR A 98 -4.31 -5.92 8.27
N TYR A 99 -3.14 -6.56 8.11
CA TYR A 99 -1.85 -5.91 7.84
C TYR A 99 -1.49 -5.85 6.36
N SER A 100 -2.33 -6.40 5.48
CA SER A 100 -2.07 -6.44 4.04
C SER A 100 -1.95 -5.03 3.46
N GLU A 101 -0.97 -4.82 2.60
CA GLU A 101 -0.76 -3.54 1.93
C GLU A 101 -1.74 -3.34 0.77
N GLU A 102 -2.31 -4.44 0.28
CA GLU A 102 -3.25 -4.41 -0.83
C GLU A 102 -4.70 -4.51 -0.32
N ILE A 103 -5.54 -3.63 -0.80
CA ILE A 103 -6.98 -3.73 -0.63
C ILE A 103 -7.51 -4.99 -1.34
N PHE A 104 -8.58 -5.58 -0.83
CA PHE A 104 -9.16 -6.83 -1.35
C PHE A 104 -8.25 -8.05 -1.27
N SER A 105 -7.30 -8.06 -0.37
CA SER A 105 -6.38 -9.21 -0.14
C SER A 105 -7.10 -10.50 0.25
N THR A 106 -8.33 -10.42 0.77
CA THR A 106 -9.16 -11.57 1.14
C THR A 106 -9.86 -12.24 -0.04
N VAL A 107 -9.87 -11.60 -1.22
CA VAL A 107 -10.47 -12.18 -2.42
C VAL A 107 -9.66 -13.37 -2.88
N GLN A 108 -10.34 -14.50 -3.10
CA GLN A 108 -9.69 -15.72 -3.56
C GLN A 108 -9.22 -15.57 -5.01
N ARG A 109 -7.95 -15.92 -5.27
CA ARG A 109 -7.32 -15.83 -6.60
C ARG A 109 -6.61 -17.13 -6.91
N ILE A 110 -6.61 -17.52 -8.19
CA ILE A 110 -6.00 -18.78 -8.64
C ILE A 110 -4.47 -18.68 -8.64
N LYS A 111 -3.93 -17.54 -9.10
CA LYS A 111 -2.49 -17.31 -9.24
C LYS A 111 -2.06 -16.22 -8.28
N ASN A 112 -1.38 -16.60 -7.21
CA ASN A 112 -0.88 -15.66 -6.20
C ASN A 112 0.64 -15.74 -6.10
N ILE A 113 1.29 -14.58 -6.11
CA ILE A 113 2.73 -14.44 -5.90
C ILE A 113 2.95 -13.42 -4.80
N ARG A 114 3.70 -13.81 -3.76
CA ARG A 114 4.08 -12.90 -2.67
C ARG A 114 5.52 -12.51 -2.81
N VAL A 115 5.80 -11.22 -2.62
CA VAL A 115 7.12 -10.63 -2.73
C VAL A 115 7.45 -9.82 -1.47
N ARG A 116 8.71 -9.45 -1.29
CA ARG A 116 9.18 -8.67 -0.13
C ARG A 116 9.48 -7.22 -0.44
N ASP A 117 9.72 -6.91 -1.69
CA ASP A 117 10.15 -5.58 -2.09
C ASP A 117 9.49 -5.12 -3.39
N ARG A 118 9.42 -3.80 -3.54
CA ARG A 118 8.76 -3.13 -4.67
C ARG A 118 9.46 -3.38 -6.00
N ALA A 119 10.78 -3.46 -6.03
CA ALA A 119 11.53 -3.69 -7.27
C ALA A 119 11.22 -5.05 -7.86
N THR A 120 11.19 -6.08 -7.02
CA THR A 120 10.78 -7.44 -7.40
C THR A 120 9.32 -7.45 -7.88
N LEU A 121 8.42 -6.77 -7.16
CA LEU A 121 7.01 -6.68 -7.56
C LEU A 121 6.88 -6.06 -8.95
N PHE A 122 7.51 -4.93 -9.22
CA PHE A 122 7.43 -4.26 -10.52
C PHE A 122 8.04 -5.08 -11.65
N ASN A 123 9.16 -5.76 -11.42
CA ASN A 123 9.76 -6.67 -12.40
C ASN A 123 8.83 -7.83 -12.76
N LEU A 124 8.12 -8.39 -11.78
CA LEU A 124 7.18 -9.48 -12.01
C LEU A 124 5.86 -8.98 -12.64
N LEU A 125 5.40 -7.76 -12.35
CA LEU A 125 4.28 -7.15 -13.08
C LEU A 125 4.58 -7.09 -14.58
N ILE A 126 5.81 -6.72 -14.95
CA ILE A 126 6.25 -6.64 -16.35
C ILE A 126 6.47 -8.03 -16.94
N GLY A 127 7.19 -8.90 -16.22
CA GLY A 127 7.64 -10.18 -16.75
C GLY A 127 6.57 -11.26 -16.84
N LEU A 128 5.49 -11.15 -16.06
CA LEU A 128 4.45 -12.18 -15.95
C LEU A 128 3.05 -11.67 -16.37
N ASP A 129 2.94 -10.45 -16.89
CA ASP A 129 1.65 -9.78 -17.09
C ASP A 129 0.77 -9.84 -15.83
N GLY A 130 1.39 -9.64 -14.68
CA GLY A 130 0.72 -9.67 -13.39
C GLY A 130 0.06 -8.34 -13.03
N TYR A 131 -0.71 -8.34 -11.95
CA TYR A 131 -1.30 -7.13 -11.38
C TYR A 131 -1.18 -7.10 -9.86
N THR A 132 -1.23 -5.91 -9.31
CA THR A 132 -1.44 -5.68 -7.87
C THR A 132 -2.53 -4.65 -7.65
N VAL A 133 -3.26 -4.73 -6.55
CA VAL A 133 -4.32 -3.76 -6.21
C VAL A 133 -3.74 -2.67 -5.32
N CYS A 134 -4.03 -1.41 -5.64
CA CYS A 134 -3.37 -0.26 -5.03
C CYS A 134 -4.26 0.99 -5.02
N SER A 135 -3.72 2.09 -4.50
CA SER A 135 -4.35 3.41 -4.50
C SER A 135 -4.36 4.11 -5.86
N GLY A 136 -3.59 3.61 -6.82
CA GLY A 136 -3.39 4.27 -8.11
C GLY A 136 -2.41 5.44 -8.09
N VAL A 137 -1.86 5.80 -6.94
CA VAL A 137 -0.87 6.87 -6.83
C VAL A 137 0.48 6.38 -7.31
N ILE A 138 0.92 6.89 -8.44
CA ILE A 138 2.22 6.59 -9.03
C ILE A 138 2.76 7.82 -9.75
N ASP A 139 4.03 8.10 -9.56
CA ASP A 139 4.73 9.14 -10.31
C ASP A 139 5.37 8.51 -11.56
N SER A 140 4.92 8.94 -12.73
CA SER A 140 5.39 8.41 -14.01
C SER A 140 6.83 8.81 -14.33
N GLU A 141 7.30 9.95 -13.83
CA GLU A 141 8.68 10.40 -14.05
C GLU A 141 9.65 9.52 -13.25
N LEU A 142 9.28 9.18 -12.00
CA LEU A 142 10.11 8.33 -11.13
C LEU A 142 10.08 6.85 -11.55
N ASN A 143 8.99 6.38 -12.15
CA ASN A 143 8.82 4.96 -12.50
C ASN A 143 9.03 4.67 -14.00
N GLY A 144 9.47 5.66 -14.79
CA GLY A 144 9.84 5.48 -16.20
C GLY A 144 8.68 5.11 -17.13
N GLY A 145 7.43 5.26 -16.71
CA GLY A 145 6.24 4.97 -17.52
C GLY A 145 6.00 3.49 -17.85
N ASN A 146 6.76 2.57 -17.27
CA ASN A 146 6.60 1.13 -17.53
C ASN A 146 5.42 0.50 -16.78
N ILE A 147 4.97 1.13 -15.70
CA ILE A 147 3.82 0.73 -14.91
C ILE A 147 2.73 1.80 -15.06
N VAL A 148 1.51 1.35 -15.25
CA VAL A 148 0.33 2.19 -15.35
C VAL A 148 -0.69 1.80 -14.30
N ALA A 149 -1.46 2.79 -13.84
CA ALA A 149 -2.59 2.60 -12.94
C ALA A 149 -3.88 2.57 -13.74
N VAL A 150 -4.68 1.52 -13.57
CA VAL A 150 -5.99 1.39 -14.21
C VAL A 150 -7.05 1.30 -13.11
N PRO A 151 -8.14 2.09 -13.16
CA PRO A 151 -9.22 2.02 -12.19
C PRO A 151 -9.84 0.61 -12.10
N LEU A 152 -10.08 0.13 -10.88
CA LEU A 152 -10.74 -1.13 -10.61
C LEU A 152 -12.23 -0.86 -10.31
N GLU A 153 -13.13 -1.51 -11.06
CA GLU A 153 -14.58 -1.43 -10.85
C GLU A 153 -15.00 -2.24 -9.63
N LYS A 154 -14.64 -1.76 -8.46
CA LYS A 154 -15.03 -2.35 -7.19
C LYS A 154 -15.17 -1.25 -6.14
N GLU A 155 -16.25 -1.30 -5.36
CA GLU A 155 -16.43 -0.41 -4.22
C GLU A 155 -15.40 -0.71 -3.13
N GLY A 156 -14.95 0.34 -2.47
CA GLY A 156 -14.01 0.30 -1.36
C GLY A 156 -13.08 1.51 -1.41
N ASP A 157 -13.06 2.27 -0.35
CA ASP A 157 -12.19 3.43 -0.22
C ASP A 157 -10.95 3.08 0.59
N MET A 158 -9.81 3.64 0.19
CA MET A 158 -8.57 3.58 0.94
C MET A 158 -8.34 4.95 1.57
N HIS A 159 -8.46 5.04 2.88
CA HIS A 159 -8.13 6.24 3.66
C HIS A 159 -6.63 6.21 3.95
N ILE A 160 -5.85 6.87 3.09
CA ILE A 160 -4.39 6.94 3.23
C ILE A 160 -4.05 8.04 4.22
N GLY A 161 -3.18 7.71 5.16
CA GLY A 161 -2.78 8.63 6.19
C GLY A 161 -1.47 8.23 6.86
N TYR A 162 -1.13 8.94 7.91
CA TYR A 162 0.01 8.60 8.73
C TYR A 162 -0.39 8.33 10.18
N VAL A 163 0.36 7.47 10.82
CA VAL A 163 0.30 7.25 12.27
C VAL A 163 1.47 7.95 12.93
N SER A 164 1.20 8.52 14.10
CA SER A 164 2.19 9.13 14.97
C SER A 164 1.91 8.80 16.42
N HIS A 165 2.94 8.84 17.27
CA HIS A 165 2.74 8.68 18.71
C HIS A 165 2.08 9.92 19.30
N GLN A 166 1.14 9.76 20.25
CA GLN A 166 0.43 10.88 20.91
C GLN A 166 1.38 11.87 21.58
N LYS A 167 2.55 11.41 22.01
CA LYS A 167 3.59 12.24 22.66
C LYS A 167 4.57 12.88 21.66
N SER A 168 4.43 12.60 20.36
CA SER A 168 5.32 13.17 19.34
C SER A 168 5.03 14.67 19.17
N HIS A 169 6.07 15.47 19.29
CA HIS A 169 6.06 16.87 18.94
C HIS A 169 6.81 17.03 17.62
N PHE A 170 6.07 17.22 16.53
CA PHE A 170 6.70 17.49 15.24
C PHE A 170 7.42 18.83 15.30
N SER A 171 8.70 18.86 14.92
CA SER A 171 9.37 20.13 14.61
C SER A 171 8.65 20.76 13.42
N ARG A 172 8.29 22.02 13.53
CA ARG A 172 7.79 22.78 12.38
C ARG A 172 8.93 22.88 11.36
N LEU A 173 8.74 22.27 10.20
CA LEU A 173 9.59 22.46 9.03
C LEU A 173 9.42 23.86 8.47
#